data_bc9f1ca058bc31cdcf6e3f1b1e9d29b5
#
_entry.id   bc9f1ca058bc31cdcf6e3f1b1e9d29b5
#
_cell.length_a   1.000
_cell.length_b   1.000
_cell.length_c   1.000
_cell.angle_alpha   90.00
_cell.angle_beta   90.00
_cell.angle_gamma   90.00
#
_symmetry.space_group_name_H-M   'P 1'
#
loop_
_entity.id
_entity.type
_entity.pdbx_description
1 polymer ?
#
loop_
_entity_poly.entity_id
_entity_poly.type
_entity_poly.pdbx_seq_one_letter_code
_entity_poly.pdbx_strand_id
1 'polypeptide(L)'
;MNQRYKGLTLAVVGACFWGASGTAVEFLFSSTNVNTAWLVGLRLLFSGALLMIYACWKYLDQVKAMLHDKKVIIMLIIFTFLGMGSSQLSYFVAVKYSNAPTATVIQFLAPVFIIIYSSLRSKMWPRRIDAISIVVAVVGTFILATGGRFDQLALSPLACFWGLIAAFSEAINTVLPGKLFKKYGPIPVIGAAMLVAGIAFLPIYFTQPMPKLAPVDVWVMVYIIIGGTLLAYTMYLSSVQYIEPSTVGMLGAFEPLIATILSVSLLHADFGPMDMFGGFLIIVATFMQLMPSRNPIKKNNE
;
A
#
# COMPACT_ATOMS: atom_id res chain seq x y z
N MET A 1 -7.87 24.03 15.47
CA MET A 1 -7.83 23.55 14.07
C MET A 1 -9.11 22.76 13.82
N ASN A 2 -9.85 23.07 12.75
CA ASN A 2 -11.10 22.35 12.42
C ASN A 2 -10.78 20.85 12.25
N GLN A 3 -11.56 19.95 12.85
CA GLN A 3 -11.34 18.49 12.83
C GLN A 3 -11.19 17.96 11.38
N ARG A 4 -11.96 18.51 10.45
CA ARG A 4 -11.88 18.17 9.03
C ARG A 4 -10.50 18.50 8.43
N TYR A 5 -9.95 19.68 8.69
CA TYR A 5 -8.61 20.04 8.21
C TYR A 5 -7.52 19.13 8.80
N LYS A 6 -7.65 18.76 10.07
CA LYS A 6 -6.76 17.78 10.70
C LYS A 6 -6.77 16.44 9.96
N GLY A 7 -7.96 15.93 9.63
CA GLY A 7 -8.09 14.68 8.87
C GLY A 7 -7.48 14.76 7.48
N LEU A 8 -7.75 15.85 6.74
CA LEU A 8 -7.17 16.10 5.41
C LEU A 8 -5.64 16.15 5.46
N THR A 9 -5.07 16.91 6.41
CA THR A 9 -3.61 17.01 6.57
C THR A 9 -2.99 15.66 6.89
N LEU A 10 -3.58 14.88 7.81
CA LEU A 10 -3.06 13.56 8.18
C LEU A 10 -3.06 12.60 6.98
N ALA A 11 -4.14 12.58 6.18
CA ALA A 11 -4.22 11.72 5.00
C ALA A 11 -3.18 12.11 3.93
N VAL A 12 -3.10 13.41 3.59
CA VAL A 12 -2.15 13.91 2.58
C VAL A 12 -0.70 13.67 3.01
N VAL A 13 -0.34 14.04 4.24
CA VAL A 13 1.03 13.87 4.73
C VAL A 13 1.39 12.38 4.82
N GLY A 14 0.48 11.52 5.27
CA GLY A 14 0.69 10.07 5.29
C GLY A 14 0.94 9.50 3.89
N ALA A 15 0.12 9.88 2.90
CA ALA A 15 0.30 9.48 1.51
C ALA A 15 1.62 10.01 0.90
N CYS A 16 2.00 11.26 1.22
CA CYS A 16 3.28 11.83 0.80
C CYS A 16 4.48 11.06 1.39
N PHE A 17 4.40 10.64 2.66
CA PHE A 17 5.43 9.81 3.27
C PHE A 17 5.56 8.45 2.59
N TRP A 18 4.46 7.83 2.15
CA TRP A 18 4.51 6.58 1.37
C TRP A 18 5.18 6.79 0.02
N GLY A 19 4.77 7.80 -0.75
CA GLY A 19 5.38 8.11 -2.05
C GLY A 19 6.88 8.37 -1.94
N ALA A 20 7.28 9.20 -0.98
CA ALA A 20 8.70 9.46 -0.71
C ALA A 20 9.45 8.20 -0.24
N SER A 21 8.79 7.27 0.49
CA SER A 21 9.38 5.99 0.87
C SER A 21 9.64 5.08 -0.33
N GLY A 22 8.73 5.08 -1.33
CA GLY A 22 8.94 4.36 -2.59
C GLY A 22 10.22 4.83 -3.30
N THR A 23 10.39 6.14 -3.44
CA THR A 23 11.61 6.73 -4.02
C THR A 23 12.86 6.43 -3.18
N ALA A 24 12.75 6.46 -1.86
CA ALA A 24 13.86 6.10 -0.96
C ALA A 24 14.29 4.63 -1.14
N VAL A 25 13.36 3.72 -1.36
CA VAL A 25 13.62 2.30 -1.67
C VAL A 25 14.29 2.16 -3.05
N GLU A 26 13.80 2.88 -4.06
CA GLU A 26 14.40 2.93 -5.39
C GLU A 26 15.87 3.40 -5.31
N PHE A 27 16.15 4.46 -4.54
CA PHE A 27 17.50 4.93 -4.27
C PHE A 27 18.37 3.83 -3.66
N LEU A 28 17.90 3.12 -2.62
CA LEU A 28 18.66 2.04 -2.00
C LEU A 28 18.95 0.89 -2.98
N PHE A 29 18.02 0.56 -3.87
CA PHE A 29 18.23 -0.48 -4.87
C PHE A 29 19.24 -0.06 -5.97
N SER A 30 19.34 1.23 -6.26
CA SER A 30 20.32 1.77 -7.21
C SER A 30 21.71 1.93 -6.61
N SER A 31 21.81 2.28 -5.32
CA SER A 31 23.09 2.55 -4.64
C SER A 31 23.69 1.33 -3.95
N THR A 32 22.89 0.31 -3.64
CA THR A 32 23.31 -0.86 -2.86
C THR A 32 22.82 -2.17 -3.45
N ASN A 33 23.46 -3.28 -3.07
CA ASN A 33 22.99 -4.64 -3.39
C ASN A 33 22.09 -5.20 -2.29
N VAL A 34 21.27 -4.36 -1.65
CA VAL A 34 20.36 -4.81 -0.58
C VAL A 34 19.34 -5.81 -1.12
N ASN A 35 19.18 -6.92 -0.39
CA ASN A 35 18.14 -7.90 -0.70
C ASN A 35 16.77 -7.32 -0.36
N THR A 36 15.82 -7.42 -1.30
CA THR A 36 14.46 -6.87 -1.13
C THR A 36 13.75 -7.42 0.09
N ALA A 37 13.81 -8.74 0.30
CA ALA A 37 13.15 -9.38 1.44
C ALA A 37 13.84 -9.02 2.78
N TRP A 38 15.17 -8.81 2.77
CA TRP A 38 15.92 -8.29 3.92
C TRP A 38 15.41 -6.89 4.30
N LEU A 39 15.29 -5.97 3.34
CA LEU A 39 14.80 -4.61 3.59
C LEU A 39 13.35 -4.59 4.08
N VAL A 40 12.46 -5.38 3.44
CA VAL A 40 11.05 -5.51 3.84
C VAL A 40 10.93 -6.07 5.25
N GLY A 41 11.69 -7.12 5.56
CA GLY A 41 11.71 -7.70 6.90
C GLY A 41 12.14 -6.69 7.96
N LEU A 42 13.23 -5.95 7.70
CA LEU A 42 13.74 -4.93 8.61
C LEU A 42 12.69 -3.86 8.91
N ARG A 43 12.10 -3.27 7.86
CA ARG A 43 11.09 -2.21 8.04
C ARG A 43 9.86 -2.71 8.80
N LEU A 44 9.36 -3.91 8.48
CA LEU A 44 8.20 -4.48 9.16
C LEU A 44 8.50 -4.84 10.61
N LEU A 45 9.68 -5.39 10.89
CA LEU A 45 10.09 -5.76 12.23
C LEU A 45 10.19 -4.52 13.14
N PHE A 46 10.96 -3.52 12.73
CA PHE A 46 11.17 -2.32 13.55
C PHE A 46 9.91 -1.47 13.66
N SER A 47 9.21 -1.21 12.55
CA SER A 47 7.96 -0.43 12.59
C SER A 47 6.87 -1.17 13.36
N GLY A 48 6.76 -2.49 13.19
CA GLY A 48 5.84 -3.33 13.92
C GLY A 48 6.14 -3.35 15.43
N ALA A 49 7.41 -3.47 15.82
CA ALA A 49 7.83 -3.42 17.23
C ALA A 49 7.48 -2.08 17.86
N LEU A 50 7.83 -0.96 17.21
CA LEU A 50 7.52 0.38 17.70
C LEU A 50 6.01 0.61 17.83
N LEU A 51 5.24 0.15 16.83
CA LEU A 51 3.79 0.29 16.83
C LEU A 51 3.14 -0.58 17.89
N MET A 52 3.67 -1.80 18.14
CA MET A 52 3.19 -2.68 19.21
C MET A 52 3.55 -2.15 20.61
N ILE A 53 4.74 -1.57 20.80
CA ILE A 53 5.10 -0.88 22.05
C ILE A 53 4.08 0.24 22.33
N TYR A 54 3.79 1.07 21.34
CA TYR A 54 2.78 2.11 21.45
C TYR A 54 1.37 1.56 21.70
N ALA A 55 1.00 0.46 21.00
CA ALA A 55 -0.28 -0.21 21.19
C ALA A 55 -0.42 -0.79 22.61
N CYS A 56 0.62 -1.43 23.13
CA CYS A 56 0.64 -1.95 24.50
C CYS A 56 0.57 -0.85 25.56
N TRP A 57 1.18 0.31 25.27
CA TRP A 57 1.10 1.45 26.19
C TRP A 57 -0.31 2.08 26.23
N LYS A 58 -0.96 2.24 25.07
CA LYS A 58 -2.20 3.03 24.98
C LYS A 58 -3.47 2.19 24.82
N TYR A 59 -3.36 0.98 24.28
CA TYR A 59 -4.48 0.12 23.89
C TYR A 59 -4.32 -1.32 24.43
N LEU A 60 -3.77 -1.47 25.65
CA LEU A 60 -3.40 -2.77 26.23
C LEU A 60 -4.58 -3.75 26.28
N ASP A 61 -5.79 -3.27 26.62
CA ASP A 61 -6.97 -4.13 26.72
C ASP A 61 -7.39 -4.68 25.36
N GLN A 62 -7.32 -3.85 24.30
CA GLN A 62 -7.59 -4.29 22.94
C GLN A 62 -6.54 -5.31 22.46
N VAL A 63 -5.26 -5.10 22.78
CA VAL A 63 -4.17 -6.04 22.46
C VAL A 63 -4.42 -7.38 23.17
N LYS A 64 -4.70 -7.38 24.46
CA LYS A 64 -5.00 -8.60 25.23
C LYS A 64 -6.22 -9.33 24.66
N ALA A 65 -7.34 -8.61 24.43
CA ALA A 65 -8.55 -9.18 23.87
C ALA A 65 -8.32 -9.79 22.48
N MET A 66 -7.51 -9.13 21.63
CA MET A 66 -7.15 -9.63 20.30
C MET A 66 -6.36 -10.94 20.38
N LEU A 67 -5.41 -11.05 21.29
CA LEU A 67 -4.53 -12.22 21.43
C LEU A 67 -5.20 -13.41 22.13
N HIS A 68 -6.33 -13.22 22.83
CA HIS A 68 -7.08 -14.32 23.47
C HIS A 68 -8.12 -14.98 22.55
N ASP A 69 -8.47 -14.38 21.41
CA ASP A 69 -9.46 -14.92 20.48
C ASP A 69 -8.77 -15.71 19.34
N LYS A 70 -8.84 -17.05 19.40
CA LYS A 70 -8.24 -17.92 18.39
C LYS A 70 -8.69 -17.63 16.95
N LYS A 71 -9.97 -17.25 16.74
CA LYS A 71 -10.47 -16.90 15.40
C LYS A 71 -9.83 -15.61 14.89
N VAL A 72 -9.60 -14.67 15.79
CA VAL A 72 -8.93 -13.40 15.49
C VAL A 72 -7.46 -13.63 15.16
N ILE A 73 -6.77 -14.51 15.89
CA ILE A 73 -5.38 -14.87 15.61
C ILE A 73 -5.24 -15.48 14.21
N ILE A 74 -6.13 -16.42 13.82
CA ILE A 74 -6.11 -17.02 12.47
C ILE A 74 -6.32 -15.92 11.42
N MET A 75 -7.32 -15.06 11.62
CA MET A 75 -7.59 -13.95 10.69
C MET A 75 -6.42 -12.96 10.61
N LEU A 76 -5.76 -12.69 11.72
CA LEU A 76 -4.57 -11.86 11.80
C LEU A 76 -3.40 -12.49 11.02
N ILE A 77 -3.18 -13.79 11.16
CA ILE A 77 -2.15 -14.53 10.41
C ILE A 77 -2.42 -14.46 8.90
N ILE A 78 -3.66 -14.71 8.48
CA ILE A 78 -4.05 -14.60 7.07
C ILE A 78 -3.82 -13.17 6.56
N PHE A 79 -4.25 -12.17 7.32
CA PHE A 79 -4.02 -10.76 7.00
C PHE A 79 -2.53 -10.41 6.91
N THR A 80 -1.73 -10.92 7.85
CA THR A 80 -0.28 -10.69 7.88
C THR A 80 0.41 -11.20 6.62
N PHE A 81 0.13 -12.44 6.21
CA PHE A 81 0.88 -13.06 5.12
C PHE A 81 0.29 -12.76 3.73
N LEU A 82 -1.04 -12.80 3.57
CA LEU A 82 -1.66 -12.56 2.26
C LEU A 82 -1.93 -11.07 1.98
N GLY A 83 -2.14 -10.26 3.01
CA GLY A 83 -2.32 -8.82 2.89
C GLY A 83 -1.00 -8.08 3.07
N MET A 84 -0.65 -7.80 4.32
CA MET A 84 0.44 -6.91 4.70
C MET A 84 1.82 -7.34 4.15
N GLY A 85 2.27 -8.54 4.48
CA GLY A 85 3.61 -9.02 4.10
C GLY A 85 3.76 -9.20 2.59
N SER A 86 2.75 -9.79 1.95
CA SER A 86 2.74 -9.99 0.49
C SER A 86 2.69 -8.66 -0.25
N SER A 87 1.83 -7.71 0.17
CA SER A 87 1.74 -6.37 -0.44
C SER A 87 3.09 -5.65 -0.36
N GLN A 88 3.72 -5.62 0.81
CA GLN A 88 5.00 -4.94 1.01
C GLN A 88 6.14 -5.57 0.21
N LEU A 89 6.23 -6.91 0.21
CA LEU A 89 7.27 -7.62 -0.52
C LEU A 89 7.12 -7.45 -2.04
N SER A 90 5.92 -7.70 -2.57
CA SER A 90 5.68 -7.62 -4.01
C SER A 90 5.82 -6.22 -4.55
N TYR A 91 5.39 -5.20 -3.80
CA TYR A 91 5.61 -3.80 -4.17
C TYR A 91 7.12 -3.48 -4.28
N PHE A 92 7.93 -3.84 -3.28
CA PHE A 92 9.37 -3.56 -3.32
C PHE A 92 10.09 -4.35 -4.41
N VAL A 93 9.64 -5.57 -4.70
CA VAL A 93 10.16 -6.32 -5.85
C VAL A 93 9.77 -5.63 -7.16
N ALA A 94 8.55 -5.13 -7.29
CA ALA A 94 8.13 -4.36 -8.45
C ALA A 94 8.97 -3.08 -8.63
N VAL A 95 9.24 -2.32 -7.55
CA VAL A 95 10.15 -1.16 -7.58
C VAL A 95 11.54 -1.56 -8.08
N LYS A 96 12.08 -2.70 -7.60
CA LYS A 96 13.40 -3.20 -8.02
C LYS A 96 13.49 -3.50 -9.51
N TYR A 97 12.42 -3.98 -10.12
CA TYR A 97 12.37 -4.34 -11.55
C TYR A 97 11.82 -3.22 -12.45
N SER A 98 11.40 -2.10 -11.87
CA SER A 98 10.96 -0.89 -12.58
C SER A 98 11.48 0.37 -11.89
N ASN A 99 10.59 1.16 -11.35
CA ASN A 99 10.84 2.34 -10.50
C ASN A 99 9.66 2.55 -9.54
N ALA A 100 9.80 3.45 -8.58
CA ALA A 100 8.75 3.70 -7.58
C ALA A 100 7.46 4.25 -8.22
N PRO A 101 7.48 5.22 -9.15
CA PRO A 101 6.25 5.67 -9.83
C PRO A 101 5.47 4.54 -10.48
N THR A 102 6.14 3.73 -11.29
CA THR A 102 5.50 2.62 -12.03
C THR A 102 4.92 1.57 -11.09
N ALA A 103 5.68 1.13 -10.09
CA ALA A 103 5.22 0.15 -9.12
C ALA A 103 4.00 0.65 -8.34
N THR A 104 4.02 1.92 -7.90
CA THR A 104 2.91 2.56 -7.19
C THR A 104 1.67 2.67 -8.05
N VAL A 105 1.82 3.11 -9.31
CA VAL A 105 0.68 3.22 -10.24
C VAL A 105 0.04 1.86 -10.49
N ILE A 106 0.82 0.78 -10.70
CA ILE A 106 0.26 -0.57 -10.87
C ILE A 106 -0.44 -1.03 -9.59
N GLN A 107 0.11 -0.75 -8.41
CA GLN A 107 -0.53 -1.10 -7.13
C GLN A 107 -1.89 -0.38 -6.96
N PHE A 108 -2.07 0.80 -7.54
CA PHE A 108 -3.36 1.51 -7.59
C PHE A 108 -4.47 0.78 -8.38
N LEU A 109 -4.19 -0.39 -8.97
CA LEU A 109 -5.23 -1.32 -9.44
C LEU A 109 -5.94 -2.08 -8.30
N ALA A 110 -5.51 -1.98 -7.07
CA ALA A 110 -6.13 -2.66 -5.92
C ALA A 110 -7.67 -2.47 -5.85
N PRO A 111 -8.24 -1.27 -6.08
CA PRO A 111 -9.68 -1.07 -6.12
C PRO A 111 -10.41 -1.92 -7.18
N VAL A 112 -9.77 -2.23 -8.31
CA VAL A 112 -10.33 -3.13 -9.34
C VAL A 112 -10.55 -4.53 -8.75
N PHE A 113 -9.55 -5.07 -8.05
CA PHE A 113 -9.66 -6.36 -7.37
C PHE A 113 -10.73 -6.34 -6.27
N ILE A 114 -10.87 -5.23 -5.55
CA ILE A 114 -11.90 -5.06 -4.52
C ILE A 114 -13.30 -5.10 -5.14
N ILE A 115 -13.52 -4.45 -6.29
CA ILE A 115 -14.81 -4.46 -6.98
C ILE A 115 -15.14 -5.88 -7.47
N ILE A 116 -14.18 -6.56 -8.11
CA ILE A 116 -14.36 -7.93 -8.58
C ILE A 116 -14.74 -8.84 -7.41
N TYR A 117 -14.00 -8.80 -6.33
CA TYR A 117 -14.29 -9.57 -5.12
C TYR A 117 -15.69 -9.27 -4.55
N SER A 118 -16.03 -7.99 -4.45
CA SER A 118 -17.33 -7.53 -3.91
C SER A 118 -18.50 -8.03 -4.78
N SER A 119 -18.34 -7.95 -6.10
CA SER A 119 -19.35 -8.39 -7.08
C SER A 119 -19.54 -9.91 -7.03
N LEU A 120 -18.45 -10.67 -6.98
CA LEU A 120 -18.51 -12.13 -6.85
C LEU A 120 -19.17 -12.57 -5.53
N ARG A 121 -18.83 -11.91 -4.42
CA ARG A 121 -19.38 -12.23 -3.11
C ARG A 121 -20.86 -11.89 -2.98
N SER A 122 -21.30 -10.76 -3.50
CA SER A 122 -22.70 -10.33 -3.49
C SER A 122 -23.55 -11.00 -4.56
N LYS A 123 -22.91 -11.68 -5.54
CA LYS A 123 -23.55 -12.23 -6.76
C LYS A 123 -24.32 -11.15 -7.54
N MET A 124 -23.86 -9.91 -7.48
CA MET A 124 -24.45 -8.77 -8.15
C MET A 124 -23.45 -8.18 -9.14
N TRP A 125 -23.93 -7.74 -10.28
CA TRP A 125 -23.11 -7.01 -11.23
C TRP A 125 -22.59 -5.71 -10.61
N PRO A 126 -21.34 -5.30 -10.91
CA PRO A 126 -20.82 -4.03 -10.49
C PRO A 126 -21.66 -2.88 -11.03
N ARG A 127 -21.63 -1.74 -10.36
CA ARG A 127 -22.30 -0.52 -10.87
C ARG A 127 -21.71 -0.16 -12.22
N ARG A 128 -22.47 0.48 -13.08
CA ARG A 128 -21.99 0.91 -14.42
C ARG A 128 -20.68 1.70 -14.32
N ILE A 129 -20.59 2.62 -13.35
CA ILE A 129 -19.38 3.41 -13.13
C ILE A 129 -18.17 2.55 -12.72
N ASP A 130 -18.41 1.50 -11.91
CA ASP A 130 -17.35 0.57 -11.49
C ASP A 130 -16.88 -0.27 -12.70
N ALA A 131 -17.80 -0.72 -13.57
CA ALA A 131 -17.46 -1.43 -14.80
C ALA A 131 -16.64 -0.56 -15.77
N ILE A 132 -17.05 0.71 -15.95
CA ILE A 132 -16.30 1.67 -16.78
C ILE A 132 -14.92 1.93 -16.16
N SER A 133 -14.83 2.11 -14.84
CA SER A 133 -13.55 2.34 -14.16
C SER A 133 -12.59 1.16 -14.30
N ILE A 134 -13.09 -0.09 -14.28
CA ILE A 134 -12.28 -1.29 -14.55
C ILE A 134 -11.68 -1.21 -15.97
N VAL A 135 -12.50 -0.88 -16.98
CA VAL A 135 -12.02 -0.76 -18.36
C VAL A 135 -10.95 0.33 -18.47
N VAL A 136 -11.19 1.51 -17.89
CA VAL A 136 -10.23 2.63 -17.87
C VAL A 136 -8.92 2.21 -17.18
N ALA A 137 -9.00 1.52 -16.02
CA ALA A 137 -7.83 1.02 -15.30
C ALA A 137 -7.03 0.00 -16.11
N VAL A 138 -7.70 -0.94 -16.79
CA VAL A 138 -7.05 -1.96 -17.63
C VAL A 138 -6.37 -1.31 -18.83
N VAL A 139 -7.02 -0.33 -19.50
CA VAL A 139 -6.41 0.44 -20.59
C VAL A 139 -5.20 1.23 -20.11
N GLY A 140 -5.31 1.91 -18.96
CA GLY A 140 -4.20 2.63 -18.35
C GLY A 140 -3.01 1.72 -18.03
N THR A 141 -3.29 0.54 -17.47
CA THR A 141 -2.24 -0.47 -17.18
C THR A 141 -1.61 -1.00 -18.46
N PHE A 142 -2.39 -1.25 -19.50
CA PHE A 142 -1.88 -1.68 -20.79
C PHE A 142 -0.94 -0.63 -21.41
N ILE A 143 -1.33 0.65 -21.41
CA ILE A 143 -0.50 1.75 -21.90
C ILE A 143 0.81 1.84 -21.09
N LEU A 144 0.73 1.76 -19.77
CA LEU A 144 1.90 1.80 -18.90
C LEU A 144 2.84 0.60 -19.15
N ALA A 145 2.29 -0.60 -19.30
CA ALA A 145 3.07 -1.81 -19.49
C ALA A 145 3.74 -1.90 -20.88
N THR A 146 3.15 -1.29 -21.90
CA THR A 146 3.60 -1.39 -23.31
C THR A 146 4.21 -0.11 -23.85
N GLY A 147 4.12 1.02 -23.12
CA GLY A 147 4.46 2.34 -23.66
C GLY A 147 3.57 2.75 -24.83
N GLY A 148 2.34 2.20 -24.92
CA GLY A 148 1.39 2.41 -26.01
C GLY A 148 1.69 1.60 -27.27
N ARG A 149 2.60 0.62 -27.26
CA ARG A 149 2.92 -0.26 -28.40
C ARG A 149 2.31 -1.63 -28.18
N PHE A 150 1.81 -2.25 -29.26
CA PHE A 150 1.18 -3.58 -29.20
C PHE A 150 2.15 -4.74 -29.41
N ASP A 151 3.34 -4.45 -29.91
CA ASP A 151 4.34 -5.43 -30.34
C ASP A 151 5.42 -5.72 -29.30
N GLN A 152 5.50 -4.92 -28.24
CA GLN A 152 6.52 -5.08 -27.19
C GLN A 152 6.05 -4.59 -25.82
N LEU A 153 6.68 -5.11 -24.78
CA LEU A 153 6.53 -4.60 -23.42
C LEU A 153 7.59 -3.53 -23.15
N ALA A 154 7.17 -2.36 -22.69
CA ALA A 154 8.07 -1.31 -22.21
C ALA A 154 8.61 -1.65 -20.81
N LEU A 155 7.77 -2.29 -19.98
CA LEU A 155 8.16 -2.78 -18.66
C LEU A 155 8.63 -4.23 -18.71
N SER A 156 9.52 -4.58 -17.80
CA SER A 156 9.93 -5.98 -17.64
C SER A 156 8.71 -6.85 -17.23
N PRO A 157 8.58 -8.09 -17.73
CA PRO A 157 7.50 -8.99 -17.32
C PRO A 157 7.46 -9.21 -15.80
N LEU A 158 8.62 -9.18 -15.13
CA LEU A 158 8.72 -9.31 -13.67
C LEU A 158 8.15 -8.07 -12.96
N ALA A 159 8.35 -6.86 -13.48
CA ALA A 159 7.74 -5.64 -12.92
C ALA A 159 6.21 -5.71 -12.99
N CYS A 160 5.66 -6.09 -14.14
CA CYS A 160 4.22 -6.25 -14.34
C CYS A 160 3.66 -7.34 -13.39
N PHE A 161 4.29 -8.50 -13.33
CA PHE A 161 3.85 -9.60 -12.49
C PHE A 161 3.83 -9.22 -11.00
N TRP A 162 4.93 -8.69 -10.48
CA TRP A 162 5.01 -8.32 -9.07
C TRP A 162 4.15 -7.11 -8.74
N GLY A 163 3.99 -6.16 -9.66
CA GLY A 163 3.08 -5.05 -9.50
C GLY A 163 1.61 -5.49 -9.40
N LEU A 164 1.18 -6.46 -10.22
CA LEU A 164 -0.17 -7.02 -10.12
C LEU A 164 -0.37 -7.81 -8.84
N ILE A 165 0.63 -8.58 -8.38
CA ILE A 165 0.58 -9.23 -7.06
C ILE A 165 0.50 -8.18 -5.95
N ALA A 166 1.23 -7.08 -6.04
CA ALA A 166 1.15 -5.99 -5.09
C ALA A 166 -0.27 -5.40 -5.03
N ALA A 167 -0.89 -5.15 -6.19
CA ALA A 167 -2.26 -4.64 -6.26
C ALA A 167 -3.29 -5.63 -5.68
N PHE A 168 -3.17 -6.91 -5.99
CA PHE A 168 -4.04 -7.95 -5.44
C PHE A 168 -3.88 -8.08 -3.92
N SER A 169 -2.64 -8.13 -3.42
CA SER A 169 -2.36 -8.21 -2.00
C SER A 169 -2.80 -6.95 -1.25
N GLU A 170 -2.70 -5.78 -1.88
CA GLU A 170 -3.19 -4.51 -1.31
C GLU A 170 -4.72 -4.50 -1.23
N ALA A 171 -5.42 -5.11 -2.18
CA ALA A 171 -6.86 -5.31 -2.08
C ALA A 171 -7.23 -6.18 -0.86
N ILE A 172 -6.47 -7.25 -0.61
CA ILE A 172 -6.64 -8.08 0.60
C ILE A 172 -6.31 -7.26 1.87
N ASN A 173 -5.22 -6.52 1.83
CA ASN A 173 -4.76 -5.65 2.92
C ASN A 173 -5.81 -4.61 3.32
N THR A 174 -6.60 -4.15 2.36
CA THR A 174 -7.67 -3.17 2.57
C THR A 174 -8.97 -3.81 3.08
N VAL A 175 -9.39 -4.94 2.52
CA VAL A 175 -10.72 -5.52 2.78
C VAL A 175 -10.73 -6.42 4.02
N LEU A 176 -9.70 -7.26 4.17
CA LEU A 176 -9.69 -8.32 5.17
C LEU A 176 -9.72 -7.82 6.62
N PRO A 177 -8.92 -6.79 7.01
CA PRO A 177 -8.84 -6.37 8.40
C PRO A 177 -10.02 -5.51 8.87
N GLY A 178 -10.98 -5.17 8.02
CA GLY A 178 -12.05 -4.23 8.35
C GLY A 178 -12.85 -4.59 9.61
N LYS A 179 -13.11 -5.89 9.85
CA LYS A 179 -13.77 -6.37 11.08
C LYS A 179 -12.85 -6.26 12.29
N LEU A 180 -11.54 -6.52 12.11
CA LEU A 180 -10.54 -6.41 13.17
C LEU A 180 -10.35 -4.95 13.57
N PHE A 181 -10.29 -4.04 12.61
CA PHE A 181 -10.15 -2.60 12.86
C PHE A 181 -11.34 -2.03 13.65
N LYS A 182 -12.56 -2.48 13.34
CA LYS A 182 -13.78 -2.06 14.07
C LYS A 182 -13.77 -2.54 15.52
N LYS A 183 -13.25 -3.74 15.79
CA LYS A 183 -13.31 -4.35 17.13
C LYS A 183 -12.11 -3.96 18.00
N TYR A 184 -10.90 -3.90 17.44
CA TYR A 184 -9.65 -3.73 18.19
C TYR A 184 -8.89 -2.44 17.86
N GLY A 185 -9.39 -1.66 16.90
CA GLY A 185 -8.69 -0.48 16.37
C GLY A 185 -7.59 -0.83 15.37
N PRO A 186 -7.23 0.11 14.49
CA PRO A 186 -6.22 -0.13 13.45
C PRO A 186 -4.80 -0.33 14.02
N ILE A 187 -4.42 0.46 15.03
CA ILE A 187 -3.04 0.47 15.55
C ILE A 187 -2.61 -0.89 16.12
N PRO A 188 -3.36 -1.56 17.03
CA PRO A 188 -3.00 -2.88 17.52
C PRO A 188 -2.93 -3.94 16.41
N VAL A 189 -3.88 -3.92 15.47
CA VAL A 189 -3.97 -4.91 14.40
C VAL A 189 -2.82 -4.77 13.41
N ILE A 190 -2.50 -3.55 12.99
CA ILE A 190 -1.39 -3.28 12.05
C ILE A 190 -0.04 -3.53 12.72
N GLY A 191 0.13 -3.06 13.96
CA GLY A 191 1.36 -3.31 14.72
C GLY A 191 1.65 -4.80 14.86
N ALA A 192 0.63 -5.59 15.24
CA ALA A 192 0.76 -7.04 15.33
C ALA A 192 1.06 -7.71 13.99
N ALA A 193 0.36 -7.30 12.92
CA ALA A 193 0.60 -7.84 11.58
C ALA A 193 2.01 -7.52 11.07
N MET A 194 2.47 -6.28 11.23
CA MET A 194 3.83 -5.88 10.84
C MET A 194 4.88 -6.64 11.64
N LEU A 195 4.70 -6.76 12.96
CA LEU A 195 5.64 -7.46 13.83
C LEU A 195 5.74 -8.94 13.46
N VAL A 196 4.60 -9.62 13.29
CA VAL A 196 4.56 -11.04 12.90
C VAL A 196 5.16 -11.25 11.51
N ALA A 197 4.85 -10.38 10.54
CA ALA A 197 5.49 -10.44 9.22
C ALA A 197 7.00 -10.22 9.33
N GLY A 198 7.46 -9.21 10.08
CA GLY A 198 8.88 -8.94 10.29
C GLY A 198 9.62 -10.12 10.93
N ILE A 199 9.01 -10.78 11.91
CA ILE A 199 9.56 -12.01 12.53
C ILE A 199 9.69 -13.14 11.50
N ALA A 200 8.73 -13.30 10.60
CA ALA A 200 8.79 -14.32 9.55
C ALA A 200 9.96 -14.11 8.57
N PHE A 201 10.44 -12.88 8.42
CA PHE A 201 11.63 -12.58 7.61
C PHE A 201 12.97 -12.80 8.35
N LEU A 202 12.98 -13.08 9.67
CA LEU A 202 14.22 -13.28 10.44
C LEU A 202 15.19 -14.31 9.82
N PRO A 203 14.75 -15.46 9.26
CA PRO A 203 15.68 -16.41 8.63
C PRO A 203 16.53 -15.79 7.51
N ILE A 204 16.03 -14.77 6.84
CA ILE A 204 16.74 -14.09 5.74
C ILE A 204 18.00 -13.38 6.26
N TYR A 205 17.97 -12.84 7.47
CA TYR A 205 19.15 -12.16 8.07
C TYR A 205 20.32 -13.12 8.35
N PHE A 206 20.04 -14.40 8.52
CA PHE A 206 21.06 -15.45 8.73
C PHE A 206 21.56 -16.06 7.41
N THR A 207 20.78 -15.95 6.33
CA THR A 207 21.11 -16.59 5.03
C THR A 207 21.64 -15.60 4.01
N GLN A 208 21.40 -14.31 4.17
CA GLN A 208 21.85 -13.27 3.24
C GLN A 208 23.00 -12.46 3.87
N PRO A 209 24.03 -12.11 3.10
CA PRO A 209 25.11 -11.26 3.60
C PRO A 209 24.55 -9.87 3.96
N MET A 210 25.10 -9.29 5.02
CA MET A 210 24.75 -7.93 5.40
C MET A 210 25.17 -6.95 4.29
N PRO A 211 24.27 -6.09 3.81
CA PRO A 211 24.60 -5.15 2.75
C PRO A 211 25.69 -4.16 3.23
N LYS A 212 26.59 -3.78 2.35
CA LYS A 212 27.52 -2.68 2.60
C LYS A 212 26.77 -1.37 2.44
N LEU A 213 26.59 -0.64 3.52
CA LEU A 213 25.82 0.59 3.59
C LEU A 213 26.75 1.78 3.82
N ALA A 214 26.62 2.81 3.00
CA ALA A 214 27.20 4.12 3.31
C ALA A 214 26.36 4.82 4.40
N PRO A 215 26.89 5.84 5.09
CA PRO A 215 26.11 6.56 6.11
C PRO A 215 24.78 7.13 5.59
N VAL A 216 24.72 7.55 4.33
CA VAL A 216 23.49 8.04 3.69
C VAL A 216 22.45 6.92 3.57
N ASP A 217 22.85 5.70 3.22
CA ASP A 217 21.93 4.56 3.06
C ASP A 217 21.27 4.21 4.40
N VAL A 218 22.02 4.33 5.51
CA VAL A 218 21.47 4.12 6.86
C VAL A 218 20.39 5.15 7.19
N TRP A 219 20.61 6.44 6.88
CA TRP A 219 19.59 7.47 7.08
C TRP A 219 18.36 7.26 6.21
N VAL A 220 18.54 6.84 4.96
CA VAL A 220 17.45 6.48 4.06
C VAL A 220 16.66 5.29 4.62
N MET A 221 17.33 4.27 5.16
CA MET A 221 16.65 3.14 5.81
C MET A 221 15.87 3.58 7.06
N VAL A 222 16.43 4.44 7.90
CA VAL A 222 15.73 5.03 9.06
C VAL A 222 14.49 5.77 8.59
N TYR A 223 14.58 6.54 7.51
CA TYR A 223 13.42 7.22 6.92
C TYR A 223 12.36 6.20 6.43
N ILE A 224 12.75 5.13 5.73
CA ILE A 224 11.81 4.09 5.27
C ILE A 224 11.07 3.45 6.44
N ILE A 225 11.76 3.19 7.55
CA ILE A 225 11.18 2.57 8.75
C ILE A 225 10.23 3.55 9.47
N ILE A 226 10.74 4.72 9.82
CA ILE A 226 10.01 5.67 10.68
C ILE A 226 9.04 6.50 9.84
N GLY A 227 9.52 7.21 8.83
CA GLY A 227 8.71 8.08 7.97
C GLY A 227 7.76 7.27 7.10
N GLY A 228 8.34 6.45 6.23
CA GLY A 228 7.61 5.71 5.20
C GLY A 228 6.77 4.53 5.70
N THR A 229 6.92 4.10 6.95
CA THR A 229 6.12 3.01 7.49
C THR A 229 5.37 3.45 8.74
N LEU A 230 6.06 3.69 9.84
CA LEU A 230 5.42 3.98 11.12
C LEU A 230 4.52 5.24 11.06
N LEU A 231 5.09 6.37 10.64
CA LEU A 231 4.36 7.64 10.58
C LEU A 231 3.32 7.65 9.45
N ALA A 232 3.69 7.16 8.27
CA ALA A 232 2.78 7.10 7.13
C ALA A 232 1.50 6.33 7.48
N TYR A 233 1.62 5.09 7.96
CA TYR A 233 0.47 4.29 8.38
C TYR A 233 -0.31 4.92 9.52
N THR A 234 0.39 5.42 10.55
CA THR A 234 -0.28 6.02 11.71
C THR A 234 -1.08 7.26 11.31
N MET A 235 -0.50 8.13 10.49
CA MET A 235 -1.16 9.37 10.03
C MET A 235 -2.32 9.06 9.09
N TYR A 236 -2.08 8.26 8.04
CA TYR A 236 -3.08 7.94 7.03
C TYR A 236 -4.30 7.25 7.65
N LEU A 237 -4.09 6.22 8.47
CA LEU A 237 -5.20 5.51 9.12
C LEU A 237 -5.87 6.31 10.23
N SER A 238 -5.14 7.19 10.93
CA SER A 238 -5.78 8.08 11.92
C SER A 238 -6.69 9.11 11.27
N SER A 239 -6.50 9.42 9.98
CA SER A 239 -7.32 10.38 9.25
C SER A 239 -8.80 9.96 9.14
N VAL A 240 -9.07 8.63 9.10
CA VAL A 240 -10.45 8.08 9.03
C VAL A 240 -11.31 8.43 10.24
N GLN A 241 -10.70 8.87 11.34
CA GLN A 241 -11.42 9.35 12.52
C GLN A 241 -12.01 10.76 12.35
N TYR A 242 -11.53 11.50 11.35
CA TYR A 242 -11.86 12.92 11.13
C TYR A 242 -12.55 13.19 9.80
N ILE A 243 -12.35 12.34 8.80
CA ILE A 243 -12.92 12.47 7.44
C ILE A 243 -13.41 11.10 6.95
N GLU A 244 -14.32 11.12 5.98
CA GLU A 244 -14.88 9.89 5.41
C GLU A 244 -13.80 9.01 4.74
N PRO A 245 -13.90 7.67 4.87
CA PRO A 245 -12.94 6.74 4.26
C PRO A 245 -12.78 6.92 2.74
N SER A 246 -13.85 7.31 2.03
CA SER A 246 -13.82 7.64 0.61
C SER A 246 -12.90 8.83 0.32
N THR A 247 -12.96 9.88 1.14
CA THR A 247 -12.08 11.05 1.03
C THR A 247 -10.62 10.65 1.31
N VAL A 248 -10.37 9.79 2.32
CA VAL A 248 -9.02 9.27 2.59
C VAL A 248 -8.48 8.51 1.39
N GLY A 249 -9.28 7.63 0.78
CA GLY A 249 -8.90 6.89 -0.43
C GLY A 249 -8.54 7.81 -1.61
N MET A 250 -9.30 8.90 -1.83
CA MET A 250 -8.96 9.90 -2.85
C MET A 250 -7.62 10.58 -2.58
N LEU A 251 -7.36 10.92 -1.31
CA LEU A 251 -6.10 11.55 -0.91
C LEU A 251 -4.90 10.60 -1.00
N GLY A 252 -5.13 9.30 -1.07
CA GLY A 252 -4.09 8.31 -1.39
C GLY A 252 -3.40 8.57 -2.72
N ALA A 253 -4.05 9.25 -3.68
CA ALA A 253 -3.45 9.64 -4.95
C ALA A 253 -2.23 10.60 -4.82
N PHE A 254 -2.00 11.20 -3.66
CA PHE A 254 -0.77 11.93 -3.38
C PHE A 254 0.46 11.01 -3.33
N GLU A 255 0.28 9.72 -3.04
CA GLU A 255 1.39 8.76 -3.03
C GLU A 255 2.07 8.62 -4.40
N PRO A 256 1.38 8.22 -5.50
CA PRO A 256 2.02 8.14 -6.81
C PRO A 256 2.49 9.50 -7.33
N LEU A 257 1.81 10.58 -6.97
CA LEU A 257 2.22 11.93 -7.34
C LEU A 257 3.60 12.27 -6.75
N ILE A 258 3.78 12.07 -5.45
CA ILE A 258 5.05 12.34 -4.76
C ILE A 258 6.14 11.35 -5.22
N ALA A 259 5.82 10.06 -5.38
CA ALA A 259 6.76 9.07 -5.91
C ALA A 259 7.29 9.51 -7.29
N THR A 260 6.41 9.94 -8.19
CA THR A 260 6.80 10.42 -9.53
C THR A 260 7.67 11.67 -9.45
N ILE A 261 7.23 12.70 -8.70
CA ILE A 261 7.99 13.94 -8.57
C ILE A 261 9.40 13.68 -8.03
N LEU A 262 9.52 12.89 -6.98
CA LEU A 262 10.81 12.64 -6.34
C LEU A 262 11.70 11.70 -7.17
N SER A 263 11.16 10.62 -7.75
CA SER A 263 11.96 9.69 -8.57
C SER A 263 12.47 10.37 -9.84
N VAL A 264 11.65 11.16 -10.52
CA VAL A 264 12.09 11.89 -11.72
C VAL A 264 13.06 13.00 -11.37
N SER A 265 12.79 13.79 -10.31
CA SER A 265 13.64 14.95 -9.97
C SER A 265 14.94 14.60 -9.27
N LEU A 266 14.96 13.55 -8.43
CA LEU A 266 16.13 13.19 -7.62
C LEU A 266 16.92 12.00 -8.18
N LEU A 267 16.22 11.02 -8.75
CA LEU A 267 16.83 9.78 -9.24
C LEU A 267 16.93 9.75 -10.79
N HIS A 268 16.40 10.78 -11.48
CA HIS A 268 16.34 10.83 -12.93
C HIS A 268 15.70 9.58 -13.55
N ALA A 269 14.68 9.03 -12.86
CA ALA A 269 13.94 7.85 -13.31
C ALA A 269 13.27 8.12 -14.66
N ASP A 270 13.38 7.15 -15.58
CA ASP A 270 12.67 7.20 -16.84
C ASP A 270 11.17 7.05 -16.59
N PHE A 271 10.44 8.12 -16.81
CA PHE A 271 8.99 8.18 -16.71
C PHE A 271 8.45 9.07 -17.83
N GLY A 272 8.15 8.43 -18.95
CA GLY A 272 7.82 9.11 -20.20
C GLY A 272 6.36 9.59 -20.27
N PRO A 273 5.98 10.30 -21.37
CA PRO A 273 4.62 10.80 -21.55
C PRO A 273 3.55 9.69 -21.57
N MET A 274 3.87 8.50 -22.08
CA MET A 274 2.95 7.36 -22.10
C MET A 274 2.76 6.77 -20.70
N ASP A 275 3.82 6.75 -19.88
CA ASP A 275 3.74 6.32 -18.47
C ASP A 275 2.87 7.29 -17.67
N MET A 276 3.04 8.60 -17.90
CA MET A 276 2.18 9.64 -17.31
C MET A 276 0.72 9.47 -17.72
N PHE A 277 0.45 9.19 -18.98
CA PHE A 277 -0.91 9.03 -19.48
C PHE A 277 -1.55 7.74 -18.95
N GLY A 278 -0.84 6.62 -18.96
CA GLY A 278 -1.30 5.36 -18.38
C GLY A 278 -1.58 5.50 -16.88
N GLY A 279 -0.66 6.12 -16.15
CA GLY A 279 -0.79 6.43 -14.72
C GLY A 279 -2.00 7.34 -14.43
N PHE A 280 -2.18 8.38 -15.21
CA PHE A 280 -3.34 9.28 -15.10
C PHE A 280 -4.66 8.52 -15.27
N LEU A 281 -4.79 7.62 -16.25
CA LEU A 281 -5.99 6.82 -16.43
C LEU A 281 -6.28 5.92 -15.23
N ILE A 282 -5.27 5.30 -14.63
CA ILE A 282 -5.44 4.45 -13.42
C ILE A 282 -5.91 5.28 -12.24
N ILE A 283 -5.34 6.47 -12.04
CA ILE A 283 -5.77 7.41 -11.00
C ILE A 283 -7.22 7.86 -11.24
N VAL A 284 -7.57 8.24 -12.47
CA VAL A 284 -8.95 8.60 -12.84
C VAL A 284 -9.92 7.46 -12.54
N ALA A 285 -9.56 6.23 -12.92
CA ALA A 285 -10.37 5.05 -12.61
C ALA A 285 -10.62 4.90 -11.10
N THR A 286 -9.60 5.12 -10.28
CA THR A 286 -9.72 5.08 -8.81
C THR A 286 -10.69 6.16 -8.31
N PHE A 287 -10.59 7.39 -8.80
CA PHE A 287 -11.54 8.46 -8.45
C PHE A 287 -12.98 8.15 -8.88
N MET A 288 -13.18 7.55 -10.08
CA MET A 288 -14.51 7.13 -10.53
C MET A 288 -15.16 6.14 -9.57
N GLN A 289 -14.39 5.20 -9.01
CA GLN A 289 -14.90 4.21 -8.06
C GLN A 289 -15.31 4.81 -6.71
N LEU A 290 -14.70 5.92 -6.32
CA LEU A 290 -15.01 6.64 -5.08
C LEU A 290 -16.26 7.53 -5.20
N MET A 291 -16.81 7.70 -6.40
CA MET A 291 -18.05 8.47 -6.58
C MET A 291 -19.23 7.81 -5.85
N PRO A 292 -20.01 8.58 -5.08
CA PRO A 292 -21.14 8.05 -4.35
C PRO A 292 -22.17 7.42 -5.28
N SER A 293 -22.74 6.28 -4.86
CA SER A 293 -23.85 5.66 -5.59
C SER A 293 -25.06 6.59 -5.57
N ARG A 294 -25.62 6.91 -6.74
CA ARG A 294 -26.89 7.64 -6.86
C ARG A 294 -28.11 6.82 -6.38
N ASN A 295 -27.98 5.51 -6.17
CA ASN A 295 -29.01 4.68 -5.56
C ASN A 295 -28.61 4.44 -4.09
N PRO A 296 -29.30 5.05 -3.11
CA PRO A 296 -29.17 4.61 -1.74
C PRO A 296 -29.69 3.17 -1.70
N ILE A 297 -28.79 2.20 -1.49
CA ILE A 297 -29.21 0.88 -1.05
C ILE A 297 -30.07 1.14 0.17
N LYS A 298 -31.38 0.83 0.09
CA LYS A 298 -32.27 0.85 1.23
C LYS A 298 -31.51 0.18 2.38
N LYS A 299 -31.24 0.92 3.44
CA LYS A 299 -30.93 0.37 4.75
C LYS A 299 -32.13 -0.50 5.12
N ASN A 300 -32.09 -1.78 4.81
CA ASN A 300 -32.94 -2.73 5.49
C ASN A 300 -32.38 -2.78 6.91
N ASN A 301 -33.13 -2.08 7.79
CA ASN A 301 -33.12 -2.35 9.21
C ASN A 301 -33.41 -3.85 9.38
N GLU A 302 -32.42 -4.58 9.93
CA GLU A 302 -32.63 -5.66 10.89
C GLU A 302 -31.27 -6.00 11.50
#